data_895dfbaef0f375fd9f2457a05fc39eaa
#
_entry.id   895dfbaef0f375fd9f2457a05fc39eaa
#
_cell.length_a   1.000
_cell.length_b   1.000
_cell.length_c   1.000
_cell.angle_alpha   90.00
_cell.angle_beta   90.00
_cell.angle_gamma   90.00
#
_symmetry.space_group_name_H-M   'P 1'
#
loop_
_entity.id
_entity.type
_entity.pdbx_description
1 polymer ?
#
loop_
_entity_poly.entity_id
_entity_poly.type
_entity_poly.pdbx_seq_one_letter_code
_entity_poly.pdbx_strand_id
1 'polypeptide(L)'
;MDKRQLKAFICVFEERNITRAAQLLNLTQPALSATIKLLEEELATTLFIRRPRGVEVTEEARVLYPQARKMLSDMQALVTRFRQPSDCLPLKIGVEGDVAPAQLAQLLTAIRQHFPTVLLNVEPGCVGDIRLACESLRCEDELFMPLFEEHYVLAYPASHALNQLETLTHDQLHPLPWVMVPTDESHQRLLPFYGTGAAAANAGSYALALDLAEAGFGVTIVPAPLVAARHRLAWRALPGQPLMRRVGICYAVQAQANPAVERLLAHFSHGAPLRTS
;
A
#
# COMPACT_ATOMS: atom_id res chain seq x y z
N MET A 1 10.39 -13.33 25.34
CA MET A 1 9.71 -12.19 24.68
C MET A 1 8.20 -12.39 24.74
N ASP A 2 7.47 -11.44 25.33
CA ASP A 2 6.02 -11.55 25.53
C ASP A 2 5.25 -10.39 24.87
N LYS A 3 3.90 -10.50 24.88
CA LYS A 3 3.00 -9.48 24.30
C LYS A 3 3.16 -8.10 24.95
N ARG A 4 3.49 -8.03 26.24
CA ARG A 4 3.65 -6.76 26.96
C ARG A 4 4.94 -6.07 26.54
N GLN A 5 6.03 -6.84 26.42
CA GLN A 5 7.31 -6.36 25.95
C GLN A 5 7.23 -5.84 24.51
N LEU A 6 6.56 -6.57 23.60
CA LEU A 6 6.37 -6.12 22.22
C LEU A 6 5.54 -4.84 22.13
N LYS A 7 4.44 -4.73 22.90
CA LYS A 7 3.64 -3.49 22.96
C LYS A 7 4.43 -2.32 23.51
N ALA A 8 5.19 -2.54 24.58
CA ALA A 8 6.06 -1.53 25.17
C ALA A 8 7.09 -1.03 24.16
N PHE A 9 7.76 -1.94 23.47
CA PHE A 9 8.75 -1.63 22.46
C PHE A 9 8.16 -0.79 21.31
N ILE A 10 7.06 -1.24 20.71
CA ILE A 10 6.40 -0.52 19.61
C ILE A 10 6.00 0.89 20.04
N CYS A 11 5.38 1.04 21.21
CA CYS A 11 4.94 2.34 21.69
C CYS A 11 6.12 3.31 21.91
N VAL A 12 7.24 2.84 22.49
CA VAL A 12 8.45 3.65 22.66
C VAL A 12 9.10 3.97 21.32
N PHE A 13 9.09 3.03 20.37
CA PHE A 13 9.61 3.24 19.03
C PHE A 13 8.85 4.35 18.27
N GLU A 14 7.53 4.36 18.35
CA GLU A 14 6.65 5.33 17.69
C GLU A 14 6.71 6.71 18.36
N GLU A 15 6.64 6.76 19.68
CA GLU A 15 6.60 8.01 20.44
C GLU A 15 7.97 8.69 20.65
N ARG A 16 9.08 7.97 20.47
CA ARG A 16 10.45 8.46 20.73
C ARG A 16 10.61 9.07 22.12
N ASN A 17 9.70 8.76 23.06
CA ASN A 17 9.65 9.31 24.39
C ASN A 17 9.04 8.30 25.37
N ILE A 18 9.83 7.84 26.35
CA ILE A 18 9.41 6.81 27.31
C ILE A 18 8.25 7.30 28.19
N THR A 19 8.26 8.56 28.60
CA THR A 19 7.21 9.11 29.48
C THR A 19 5.88 9.15 28.74
N ARG A 20 5.87 9.61 27.50
CA ARG A 20 4.67 9.65 26.66
C ARG A 20 4.16 8.24 26.33
N ALA A 21 5.06 7.34 25.98
CA ALA A 21 4.71 5.94 25.75
C ALA A 21 4.13 5.25 27.00
N ALA A 22 4.65 5.56 28.18
CA ALA A 22 4.12 5.04 29.44
C ALA A 22 2.69 5.54 29.70
N GLN A 23 2.41 6.82 29.46
CA GLN A 23 1.05 7.38 29.55
C GLN A 23 0.07 6.68 28.62
N LEU A 24 0.45 6.48 27.36
CA LEU A 24 -0.39 5.78 26.35
C LEU A 24 -0.69 4.33 26.74
N LEU A 25 0.25 3.67 27.40
CA LEU A 25 0.09 2.28 27.86
C LEU A 25 -0.53 2.16 29.26
N ASN A 26 -0.91 3.28 29.91
CA ASN A 26 -1.37 3.34 31.30
C ASN A 26 -0.38 2.69 32.27
N LEU A 27 0.92 2.93 32.10
CA LEU A 27 2.02 2.46 32.93
C LEU A 27 2.77 3.63 33.54
N THR A 28 3.49 3.34 34.66
CA THR A 28 4.49 4.29 35.15
C THR A 28 5.75 4.22 34.27
N GLN A 29 6.46 5.34 34.14
CA GLN A 29 7.71 5.40 33.36
C GLN A 29 8.78 4.39 33.84
N PRO A 30 8.98 4.16 35.19
CA PRO A 30 9.88 3.11 35.65
C PRO A 30 9.46 1.70 35.22
N ALA A 31 8.15 1.39 35.27
CA ALA A 31 7.63 0.09 34.85
C ALA A 31 7.85 -0.16 33.35
N LEU A 32 7.59 0.85 32.51
CA LEU A 32 7.86 0.75 31.08
C LEU A 32 9.35 0.58 30.79
N SER A 33 10.21 1.37 31.49
CA SER A 33 11.67 1.26 31.35
C SER A 33 12.18 -0.12 31.72
N ALA A 34 11.65 -0.71 32.82
CA ALA A 34 12.00 -2.08 33.22
C ALA A 34 11.57 -3.11 32.18
N THR A 35 10.37 -2.96 31.60
CA THR A 35 9.87 -3.84 30.53
C THR A 35 10.76 -3.79 29.28
N ILE A 36 11.19 -2.60 28.86
CA ILE A 36 12.11 -2.43 27.73
C ILE A 36 13.46 -3.08 28.04
N LYS A 37 14.01 -2.84 29.25
CA LYS A 37 15.29 -3.41 29.68
C LYS A 37 15.26 -4.94 29.63
N LEU A 38 14.20 -5.57 30.12
CA LEU A 38 14.03 -7.02 30.04
C LEU A 38 13.99 -7.54 28.61
N LEU A 39 13.40 -6.80 27.70
CA LEU A 39 13.40 -7.15 26.27
C LEU A 39 14.82 -7.04 25.67
N GLU A 40 15.54 -5.96 25.99
CA GLU A 40 16.93 -5.77 25.53
C GLU A 40 17.87 -6.85 26.08
N GLU A 41 17.70 -7.24 27.35
CA GLU A 41 18.43 -8.36 27.97
C GLU A 41 18.13 -9.70 27.30
N GLU A 42 16.87 -9.98 26.99
CA GLU A 42 16.45 -11.22 26.33
C GLU A 42 16.98 -11.30 24.89
N LEU A 43 17.03 -10.18 24.16
CA LEU A 43 17.56 -10.10 22.81
C LEU A 43 19.08 -9.90 22.77
N ALA A 44 19.72 -9.74 23.94
CA ALA A 44 21.14 -9.41 24.07
C ALA A 44 21.58 -8.20 23.21
N THR A 45 20.70 -7.20 23.09
CA THR A 45 20.96 -6.00 22.26
C THR A 45 20.29 -4.75 22.85
N THR A 46 20.83 -3.58 22.51
CA THR A 46 20.26 -2.29 22.90
C THR A 46 19.30 -1.81 21.79
N LEU A 47 18.05 -1.55 22.14
CA LEU A 47 17.05 -1.06 21.21
C LEU A 47 16.89 0.46 21.22
N PHE A 48 17.15 1.08 22.40
CA PHE A 48 16.98 2.50 22.59
C PHE A 48 18.16 3.15 23.31
N ILE A 49 18.64 4.25 22.78
CA ILE A 49 19.67 5.09 23.41
C ILE A 49 18.96 6.28 24.07
N ARG A 50 19.12 6.44 25.38
CA ARG A 50 18.53 7.57 26.11
C ARG A 50 19.23 8.88 25.77
N ARG A 51 18.42 9.91 25.53
CA ARG A 51 18.86 11.27 25.24
C ARG A 51 18.12 12.27 26.12
N PRO A 52 18.63 13.48 26.35
CA PRO A 52 17.97 14.48 27.21
C PRO A 52 16.54 14.85 26.79
N ARG A 53 16.22 14.69 25.52
CA ARG A 53 14.90 15.05 24.94
C ARG A 53 14.08 13.84 24.47
N GLY A 54 14.40 12.62 24.91
CA GLY A 54 13.67 11.42 24.53
C GLY A 54 14.56 10.20 24.31
N VAL A 55 14.24 9.37 23.33
CA VAL A 55 15.02 8.19 22.98
C VAL A 55 15.34 8.18 21.48
N GLU A 56 16.55 7.76 21.17
CA GLU A 56 17.00 7.45 19.81
C GLU A 56 16.89 5.95 19.58
N VAL A 57 16.39 5.55 18.41
CA VAL A 57 16.26 4.14 18.04
C VAL A 57 17.55 3.64 17.39
N THR A 58 17.96 2.45 17.75
CA THR A 58 19.09 1.74 17.13
C THR A 58 18.68 1.11 15.79
N GLU A 59 19.64 0.61 15.04
CA GLU A 59 19.38 -0.14 13.82
C GLU A 59 18.67 -1.46 14.11
N GLU A 60 19.05 -2.13 15.20
CA GLU A 60 18.39 -3.35 15.70
C GLU A 60 16.90 -3.10 16.02
N ALA A 61 16.59 -1.94 16.60
CA ALA A 61 15.18 -1.57 16.83
C ALA A 61 14.42 -1.35 15.52
N ARG A 62 15.06 -0.81 14.49
CA ARG A 62 14.45 -0.66 13.15
C ARG A 62 14.14 -2.00 12.51
N VAL A 63 15.03 -2.98 12.64
CA VAL A 63 14.84 -4.35 12.17
C VAL A 63 13.75 -5.06 12.96
N LEU A 64 13.72 -4.90 14.30
CA LEU A 64 12.73 -5.53 15.16
C LEU A 64 11.31 -4.98 14.94
N TYR A 65 11.17 -3.68 14.67
CA TYR A 65 9.87 -3.00 14.65
C TYR A 65 8.82 -3.66 13.71
N PRO A 66 9.10 -3.92 12.42
CA PRO A 66 8.14 -4.58 11.54
C PRO A 66 7.79 -5.99 12.01
N GLN A 67 8.76 -6.73 12.53
CA GLN A 67 8.54 -8.08 13.05
C GLN A 67 7.67 -8.07 14.32
N ALA A 68 7.93 -7.15 15.25
CA ALA A 68 7.14 -6.99 16.46
C ALA A 68 5.69 -6.60 16.16
N ARG A 69 5.46 -5.72 15.19
CA ARG A 69 4.12 -5.36 14.70
C ARG A 69 3.40 -6.57 14.11
N LYS A 70 4.08 -7.33 13.26
CA LYS A 70 3.53 -8.56 12.67
C LYS A 70 3.14 -9.56 13.76
N MET A 71 4.03 -9.85 14.69
CA MET A 71 3.75 -10.80 15.80
C MET A 71 2.53 -10.39 16.62
N LEU A 72 2.40 -9.09 17.00
CA LEU A 72 1.22 -8.62 17.71
C LEU A 72 -0.07 -8.74 16.89
N SER A 73 -0.01 -8.47 15.61
CA SER A 73 -1.14 -8.64 14.68
C SER A 73 -1.57 -10.10 14.61
N ASP A 74 -0.63 -11.03 14.46
CA ASP A 74 -0.89 -12.47 14.40
C ASP A 74 -1.49 -13.00 15.71
N MET A 75 -0.96 -12.55 16.86
CA MET A 75 -1.54 -12.89 18.17
C MET A 75 -2.96 -12.35 18.34
N GLN A 76 -3.23 -11.14 17.84
CA GLN A 76 -4.57 -10.56 17.90
C GLN A 76 -5.55 -11.31 16.99
N ALA A 77 -5.12 -11.66 15.78
CA ALA A 77 -5.91 -12.47 14.85
C ALA A 77 -6.30 -13.82 15.44
N LEU A 78 -5.34 -14.48 16.12
CA LEU A 78 -5.60 -15.73 16.83
C LEU A 78 -6.67 -15.58 17.90
N VAL A 79 -6.55 -14.56 18.76
CA VAL A 79 -7.55 -14.30 19.82
C VAL A 79 -8.92 -13.99 19.22
N THR A 80 -8.95 -13.21 18.16
CA THR A 80 -10.19 -12.87 17.43
C THR A 80 -10.87 -14.12 16.89
N ARG A 81 -10.09 -15.03 16.27
CA ARG A 81 -10.60 -16.31 15.74
C ARG A 81 -11.31 -17.16 16.81
N PHE A 82 -10.82 -17.17 18.05
CA PHE A 82 -11.45 -17.96 19.15
C PHE A 82 -12.60 -17.24 19.84
N ARG A 83 -12.72 -15.91 19.69
CA ARG A 83 -13.80 -15.10 20.30
C ARG A 83 -14.99 -14.88 19.38
N GLN A 84 -14.85 -15.17 18.09
CA GLN A 84 -15.93 -14.99 17.13
C GLN A 84 -16.87 -16.20 17.08
N PRO A 85 -18.17 -16.00 16.74
CA PRO A 85 -19.06 -17.11 16.44
C PRO A 85 -18.46 -17.99 15.35
N SER A 86 -18.73 -19.29 15.43
CA SER A 86 -18.14 -20.33 14.56
C SER A 86 -18.31 -20.11 13.04
N ASP A 87 -19.19 -19.19 12.64
CA ASP A 87 -19.52 -18.92 11.25
C ASP A 87 -18.78 -17.70 10.64
N CYS A 88 -18.00 -16.97 11.44
CA CYS A 88 -17.33 -15.77 10.96
C CYS A 88 -15.88 -16.08 10.54
N LEU A 89 -15.58 -15.90 9.26
CA LEU A 89 -14.24 -16.12 8.68
C LEU A 89 -13.46 -14.78 8.63
N PRO A 90 -12.42 -14.59 9.45
CA PRO A 90 -11.60 -13.39 9.37
C PRO A 90 -10.77 -13.39 8.08
N LEU A 91 -10.76 -12.24 7.39
CA LEU A 91 -9.96 -11.99 6.20
C LEU A 91 -9.30 -10.62 6.32
N LYS A 92 -7.97 -10.59 6.30
CA LYS A 92 -7.18 -9.37 6.31
C LYS A 92 -6.68 -9.07 4.91
N ILE A 93 -6.97 -7.86 4.40
CA ILE A 93 -6.61 -7.41 3.06
C ILE A 93 -5.68 -6.19 3.19
N GLY A 94 -4.46 -6.31 2.66
CA GLY A 94 -3.59 -5.19 2.39
C GLY A 94 -3.96 -4.51 1.08
N VAL A 95 -3.85 -3.18 1.01
CA VAL A 95 -4.13 -2.43 -0.23
C VAL A 95 -2.95 -1.53 -0.54
N GLU A 96 -2.33 -1.73 -1.69
CA GLU A 96 -1.21 -0.89 -2.12
C GLU A 96 -1.71 0.49 -2.59
N GLY A 97 -0.84 1.50 -2.39
CA GLY A 97 -1.21 2.89 -2.61
C GLY A 97 -1.46 3.29 -4.07
N ASP A 98 -1.14 2.42 -5.02
CA ASP A 98 -1.32 2.60 -6.45
C ASP A 98 -2.60 1.96 -7.01
N VAL A 99 -3.38 1.31 -6.15
CA VAL A 99 -4.69 0.73 -6.49
C VAL A 99 -5.75 1.82 -6.52
N ALA A 100 -6.53 1.85 -7.61
CA ALA A 100 -7.62 2.82 -7.71
C ALA A 100 -8.77 2.50 -6.73
N PRO A 101 -9.38 3.54 -6.09
CA PRO A 101 -10.51 3.34 -5.18
C PRO A 101 -11.67 2.55 -5.78
N ALA A 102 -11.93 2.71 -7.08
CA ALA A 102 -12.98 1.97 -7.79
C ALA A 102 -12.69 0.46 -7.85
N GLN A 103 -11.43 0.06 -8.03
CA GLN A 103 -11.01 -1.34 -8.04
C GLN A 103 -11.19 -1.99 -6.66
N LEU A 104 -10.78 -1.28 -5.61
CA LEU A 104 -11.03 -1.72 -4.23
C LEU A 104 -12.53 -1.86 -3.96
N ALA A 105 -13.33 -0.88 -4.36
CA ALA A 105 -14.78 -0.92 -4.17
C ALA A 105 -15.43 -2.11 -4.88
N GLN A 106 -14.98 -2.44 -6.10
CA GLN A 106 -15.47 -3.62 -6.83
C GLN A 106 -15.11 -4.93 -6.11
N LEU A 107 -13.86 -5.08 -5.64
CA LEU A 107 -13.45 -6.25 -4.85
C LEU A 107 -14.27 -6.38 -3.57
N LEU A 108 -14.43 -5.29 -2.80
CA LEU A 108 -15.20 -5.30 -1.56
C LEU A 108 -16.68 -5.63 -1.80
N THR A 109 -17.25 -5.13 -2.90
CA THR A 109 -18.62 -5.43 -3.30
C THR A 109 -18.80 -6.92 -3.62
N ALA A 110 -17.86 -7.49 -4.39
CA ALA A 110 -17.89 -8.93 -4.70
C ALA A 110 -17.74 -9.78 -3.43
N ILE A 111 -16.82 -9.41 -2.53
CA ILE A 111 -16.67 -10.09 -1.23
C ILE A 111 -17.97 -10.03 -0.43
N ARG A 112 -18.60 -8.86 -0.33
CA ARG A 112 -19.87 -8.70 0.42
C ARG A 112 -20.99 -9.56 -0.13
N GLN A 113 -21.09 -9.67 -1.45
CA GLN A 113 -22.14 -10.44 -2.12
C GLN A 113 -21.97 -11.95 -1.97
N HIS A 114 -20.73 -12.44 -2.09
CA HIS A 114 -20.47 -13.88 -2.14
C HIS A 114 -20.02 -14.48 -0.80
N PHE A 115 -19.57 -13.64 0.15
CA PHE A 115 -19.04 -14.07 1.45
C PHE A 115 -19.64 -13.26 2.60
N PRO A 116 -20.96 -13.34 2.86
CA PRO A 116 -21.63 -12.46 3.84
C PRO A 116 -21.15 -12.66 5.29
N THR A 117 -20.54 -13.80 5.59
CA THR A 117 -20.01 -14.13 6.93
C THR A 117 -18.53 -13.77 7.11
N VAL A 118 -17.87 -13.18 6.10
CA VAL A 118 -16.48 -12.76 6.22
C VAL A 118 -16.38 -11.50 7.08
N LEU A 119 -15.49 -11.52 8.08
CA LEU A 119 -15.06 -10.33 8.81
C LEU A 119 -13.83 -9.74 8.12
N LEU A 120 -14.03 -8.61 7.45
CA LEU A 120 -12.96 -7.92 6.76
C LEU A 120 -12.16 -7.02 7.69
N ASN A 121 -10.83 -7.05 7.50
CA ASN A 121 -9.88 -6.10 8.06
C ASN A 121 -9.06 -5.55 6.89
N VAL A 122 -9.26 -4.28 6.52
CA VAL A 122 -8.61 -3.66 5.36
C VAL A 122 -7.59 -2.65 5.86
N GLU A 123 -6.32 -2.80 5.47
CA GLU A 123 -5.22 -1.95 5.91
C GLU A 123 -4.38 -1.51 4.69
N PRO A 124 -3.73 -0.33 4.74
CA PRO A 124 -2.84 0.08 3.66
C PRO A 124 -1.51 -0.70 3.68
N GLY A 125 -0.96 -0.93 2.48
CA GLY A 125 0.39 -1.48 2.27
C GLY A 125 0.50 -2.99 2.30
N CYS A 126 1.76 -3.47 2.40
CA CYS A 126 2.13 -4.87 2.29
C CYS A 126 1.84 -5.65 3.59
N VAL A 127 0.56 -5.89 3.87
CA VAL A 127 0.08 -6.60 5.08
C VAL A 127 -1.14 -7.47 4.74
N GLY A 128 -1.47 -8.41 5.63
CA GLY A 128 -2.70 -9.20 5.54
C GLY A 128 -2.50 -10.62 5.04
N ASP A 129 -3.63 -11.33 4.90
CA ASP A 129 -3.69 -12.67 4.33
C ASP A 129 -3.55 -12.64 2.81
N ILE A 130 -4.08 -11.56 2.22
CA ILE A 130 -3.97 -11.23 0.79
C ILE A 130 -3.70 -9.75 0.62
N ARG A 131 -3.17 -9.35 -0.54
CA ARG A 131 -2.98 -7.94 -0.91
C ARG A 131 -3.62 -7.65 -2.26
N LEU A 132 -4.30 -6.50 -2.37
CA LEU A 132 -4.68 -5.94 -3.65
C LEU A 132 -3.54 -5.02 -4.13
N ALA A 133 -2.86 -5.41 -5.18
CA ALA A 133 -1.64 -4.77 -5.65
C ALA A 133 -1.43 -4.91 -7.16
N CYS A 134 -0.54 -4.11 -7.73
CA CYS A 134 0.00 -4.35 -9.05
C CYS A 134 0.87 -5.63 -9.04
N GLU A 135 0.83 -6.41 -10.13
CA GLU A 135 1.58 -7.66 -10.27
C GLU A 135 3.08 -7.51 -10.01
N SER A 136 3.63 -6.41 -10.42
CA SER A 136 5.05 -6.08 -10.26
C SER A 136 5.48 -5.80 -8.83
N LEU A 137 4.53 -5.47 -7.94
CA LEU A 137 4.77 -5.34 -6.50
C LEU A 137 4.65 -6.68 -5.75
N ARG A 138 4.50 -7.79 -6.47
CA ARG A 138 4.46 -9.12 -5.90
C ARG A 138 5.82 -9.49 -5.27
N CYS A 139 5.81 -9.97 -4.02
CA CYS A 139 6.99 -10.51 -3.37
C CYS A 139 7.39 -11.86 -4.00
N GLU A 140 8.64 -12.29 -3.80
CA GLU A 140 9.17 -13.52 -4.40
C GLU A 140 8.42 -14.79 -3.96
N ASP A 141 7.88 -14.80 -2.74
CA ASP A 141 7.13 -15.90 -2.13
C ASP A 141 5.60 -15.80 -2.33
N GLU A 142 5.12 -14.79 -3.08
CA GLU A 142 3.72 -14.62 -3.37
C GLU A 142 3.33 -15.15 -4.76
N LEU A 143 2.11 -15.65 -4.83
CA LEU A 143 1.39 -15.91 -6.08
C LEU A 143 0.55 -14.68 -6.44
N PHE A 144 0.18 -14.58 -7.71
CA PHE A 144 -0.62 -13.47 -8.22
C PHE A 144 -1.85 -13.97 -8.98
N MET A 145 -3.00 -13.43 -8.63
CA MET A 145 -4.26 -13.65 -9.34
C MET A 145 -4.72 -12.33 -9.97
N PRO A 146 -4.72 -12.19 -11.29
CA PRO A 146 -5.14 -10.97 -11.96
C PRO A 146 -6.65 -10.76 -11.81
N LEU A 147 -7.04 -9.52 -11.45
CA LEU A 147 -8.45 -9.11 -11.38
C LEU A 147 -8.76 -8.00 -12.40
N PHE A 148 -7.82 -7.12 -12.66
CA PHE A 148 -7.98 -5.96 -13.53
C PHE A 148 -6.79 -5.83 -14.48
N GLU A 149 -7.09 -5.47 -15.72
CA GLU A 149 -6.09 -4.98 -16.68
C GLU A 149 -6.35 -3.52 -16.93
N GLU A 150 -5.32 -2.71 -16.88
CA GLU A 150 -5.40 -1.27 -17.08
C GLU A 150 -4.21 -0.75 -17.87
N HIS A 151 -4.38 0.39 -18.50
CA HIS A 151 -3.35 1.04 -19.29
C HIS A 151 -2.93 2.36 -18.65
N TYR A 152 -1.72 2.80 -18.98
CA TYR A 152 -1.23 4.12 -18.60
C TYR A 152 -1.74 5.18 -19.56
N VAL A 153 -2.05 6.35 -19.00
CA VAL A 153 -2.53 7.53 -19.75
C VAL A 153 -1.74 8.77 -19.34
N LEU A 154 -1.68 9.75 -20.23
CA LEU A 154 -1.20 11.08 -19.92
C LEU A 154 -2.32 11.87 -19.22
N ALA A 155 -2.10 12.24 -17.97
CA ALA A 155 -2.99 13.11 -17.20
C ALA A 155 -2.43 14.55 -17.14
N TYR A 156 -3.32 15.54 -17.28
CA TYR A 156 -2.96 16.96 -17.33
C TYR A 156 -4.15 17.83 -16.89
N PRO A 157 -3.92 19.09 -16.49
CA PRO A 157 -5.01 20.01 -16.11
C PRO A 157 -6.06 20.12 -17.22
N ALA A 158 -7.35 20.11 -16.86
CA ALA A 158 -8.46 20.18 -17.83
C ALA A 158 -8.42 21.45 -18.72
N SER A 159 -7.74 22.51 -18.28
CA SER A 159 -7.53 23.75 -19.05
C SER A 159 -6.33 23.70 -20.00
N HIS A 160 -5.56 22.60 -20.02
CA HIS A 160 -4.33 22.51 -20.78
C HIS A 160 -4.59 22.47 -22.29
N ALA A 161 -3.66 23.07 -23.09
CA ALA A 161 -3.75 23.13 -24.56
C ALA A 161 -3.80 21.74 -25.24
N LEU A 162 -3.36 20.69 -24.58
CA LEU A 162 -3.47 19.30 -25.08
C LEU A 162 -4.92 18.88 -25.38
N ASN A 163 -5.92 19.53 -24.77
CA ASN A 163 -7.34 19.27 -25.07
C ASN A 163 -7.74 19.63 -26.52
N GLN A 164 -6.99 20.53 -27.16
CA GLN A 164 -7.27 21.01 -28.51
C GLN A 164 -6.66 20.11 -29.60
N LEU A 165 -5.78 19.16 -29.21
CA LEU A 165 -5.15 18.26 -30.16
C LEU A 165 -6.11 17.13 -30.54
N GLU A 166 -6.16 16.75 -31.80
CA GLU A 166 -6.90 15.56 -32.23
C GLU A 166 -6.17 14.27 -31.83
N THR A 167 -4.87 14.22 -32.03
CA THR A 167 -4.01 13.08 -31.69
C THR A 167 -2.80 13.56 -30.91
N LEU A 168 -2.25 12.69 -30.08
CA LEU A 168 -1.03 12.94 -29.32
C LEU A 168 0.14 12.16 -29.95
N THR A 169 1.23 12.86 -30.26
CA THR A 169 2.45 12.28 -30.82
C THR A 169 3.60 12.30 -29.82
N HIS A 170 4.62 11.47 -30.03
CA HIS A 170 5.81 11.45 -29.17
C HIS A 170 6.52 12.81 -29.09
N ASP A 171 6.63 13.52 -30.23
CA ASP A 171 7.29 14.83 -30.29
C ASP A 171 6.59 15.90 -29.42
N GLN A 172 5.27 15.78 -29.27
CA GLN A 172 4.48 16.67 -28.42
C GLN A 172 4.65 16.39 -26.93
N LEU A 173 5.13 15.21 -26.56
CA LEU A 173 5.44 14.87 -25.16
C LEU A 173 6.75 15.49 -24.69
N HIS A 174 7.75 15.58 -25.55
CA HIS A 174 9.12 15.97 -25.19
C HIS A 174 9.24 17.33 -24.48
N PRO A 175 8.51 18.40 -24.89
CA PRO A 175 8.63 19.71 -24.25
C PRO A 175 7.76 19.88 -23.00
N LEU A 176 6.98 18.87 -22.61
CA LEU A 176 6.06 19.01 -21.49
C LEU A 176 6.78 19.07 -20.13
N PRO A 177 6.27 19.88 -19.19
CA PRO A 177 6.75 19.87 -17.81
C PRO A 177 6.27 18.61 -17.11
N TRP A 178 7.20 17.70 -16.77
CA TRP A 178 6.84 16.39 -16.24
C TRP A 178 6.76 16.38 -14.71
N VAL A 179 5.68 15.83 -14.17
CA VAL A 179 5.59 15.35 -12.79
C VAL A 179 5.84 13.85 -12.83
N MET A 180 6.97 13.42 -12.28
CA MET A 180 7.43 12.03 -12.33
C MET A 180 7.22 11.33 -10.99
N VAL A 181 7.15 9.99 -11.02
CA VAL A 181 7.11 9.13 -9.83
C VAL A 181 8.32 8.18 -9.84
N PRO A 182 9.53 8.66 -9.48
CA PRO A 182 10.77 7.89 -9.66
C PRO A 182 10.86 6.63 -8.79
N THR A 183 10.10 6.57 -7.70
CA THR A 183 10.03 5.43 -6.77
C THR A 183 9.09 4.34 -7.23
N ASP A 184 8.27 4.60 -8.25
CA ASP A 184 7.39 3.59 -8.83
C ASP A 184 8.17 2.65 -9.76
N GLU A 185 7.83 1.37 -9.72
CA GLU A 185 8.49 0.33 -10.51
C GLU A 185 8.32 0.50 -12.01
N SER A 186 7.22 1.12 -12.44
CA SER A 186 6.96 1.41 -13.85
C SER A 186 7.80 2.56 -14.40
N HIS A 187 8.49 3.33 -13.54
CA HIS A 187 9.24 4.52 -13.94
C HIS A 187 10.20 4.23 -15.10
N GLN A 188 10.94 3.12 -15.04
CA GLN A 188 11.87 2.72 -16.10
C GLN A 188 11.16 2.47 -17.44
N ARG A 189 9.94 1.95 -17.42
CA ARG A 189 9.11 1.69 -18.60
C ARG A 189 8.52 2.99 -19.19
N LEU A 190 8.41 4.05 -18.35
CA LEU A 190 7.87 5.35 -18.72
C LEU A 190 8.93 6.32 -19.27
N LEU A 191 10.23 6.06 -19.03
CA LEU A 191 11.32 6.92 -19.50
C LEU A 191 11.24 7.31 -20.99
N PRO A 192 10.87 6.42 -21.93
CA PRO A 192 10.76 6.78 -23.34
C PRO A 192 9.73 7.88 -23.65
N PHE A 193 8.72 8.06 -22.77
CA PHE A 193 7.69 9.08 -22.93
C PHE A 193 8.12 10.44 -22.38
N TYR A 194 8.99 10.47 -21.37
CA TYR A 194 9.45 11.72 -20.73
C TYR A 194 10.44 12.51 -21.63
N GLY A 195 11.07 11.84 -22.60
CA GLY A 195 12.02 12.45 -23.53
C GLY A 195 13.19 13.12 -22.80
N THR A 196 13.63 14.27 -23.32
CA THR A 196 14.72 15.09 -22.75
C THR A 196 14.18 16.17 -21.78
N GLY A 197 12.87 16.19 -21.52
CA GLY A 197 12.24 17.17 -20.63
C GLY A 197 12.75 17.04 -19.19
N ALA A 198 13.04 18.19 -18.56
CA ALA A 198 13.38 18.21 -17.15
C ALA A 198 12.13 17.89 -16.30
N ALA A 199 12.34 17.15 -15.20
CA ALA A 199 11.26 16.99 -14.22
C ALA A 199 10.89 18.36 -13.64
N ALA A 200 9.61 18.74 -13.76
CA ALA A 200 9.07 19.91 -13.10
C ALA A 200 8.83 19.62 -11.60
N ALA A 201 8.48 18.36 -11.29
CA ALA A 201 8.36 17.87 -9.91
C ALA A 201 8.53 16.36 -9.84
N ASN A 202 8.93 15.85 -8.66
CA ASN A 202 8.93 14.43 -8.35
C ASN A 202 7.92 14.17 -7.23
N ALA A 203 7.09 13.15 -7.42
CA ALA A 203 6.09 12.69 -6.46
C ALA A 203 6.49 11.32 -5.89
N GLY A 204 6.13 11.05 -4.65
CA GLY A 204 6.35 9.74 -4.01
C GLY A 204 5.23 8.73 -4.28
N SER A 205 4.16 9.13 -5.01
CA SER A 205 3.07 8.25 -5.41
C SER A 205 2.28 8.84 -6.57
N TYR A 206 1.49 8.03 -7.26
CA TYR A 206 0.58 8.52 -8.31
C TYR A 206 -0.48 9.50 -7.79
N ALA A 207 -0.97 9.30 -6.57
CA ALA A 207 -1.93 10.23 -5.95
C ALA A 207 -1.33 11.63 -5.83
N LEU A 208 -0.10 11.74 -5.31
CA LEU A 208 0.63 13.01 -5.20
C LEU A 208 0.99 13.59 -6.58
N ALA A 209 1.30 12.74 -7.57
CA ALA A 209 1.56 13.20 -8.94
C ALA A 209 0.31 13.85 -9.56
N LEU A 210 -0.85 13.25 -9.34
CA LEU A 210 -2.13 13.81 -9.78
C LEU A 210 -2.45 15.13 -9.05
N ASP A 211 -2.19 15.24 -7.74
CA ASP A 211 -2.38 16.48 -6.98
C ASP A 211 -1.47 17.61 -7.50
N LEU A 212 -0.20 17.29 -7.82
CA LEU A 212 0.73 18.25 -8.43
C LEU A 212 0.28 18.66 -9.83
N ALA A 213 -0.24 17.72 -10.63
CA ALA A 213 -0.77 18.04 -11.95
C ALA A 213 -2.02 18.93 -11.85
N GLU A 214 -2.96 18.67 -10.90
CA GLU A 214 -4.11 19.52 -10.63
C GLU A 214 -3.70 20.94 -10.20
N ALA A 215 -2.61 21.06 -9.46
CA ALA A 215 -2.03 22.33 -9.03
C ALA A 215 -1.29 23.09 -10.16
N GLY A 216 -1.16 22.47 -11.34
CA GLY A 216 -0.54 23.10 -12.52
C GLY A 216 0.97 22.98 -12.60
N PHE A 217 1.62 22.10 -11.82
CA PHE A 217 3.07 21.87 -11.89
C PHE A 217 3.50 21.21 -13.19
N GLY A 218 2.59 20.52 -13.89
CA GLY A 218 2.90 19.86 -15.14
C GLY A 218 1.91 18.75 -15.49
N VAL A 219 2.38 17.81 -16.29
CA VAL A 219 1.64 16.63 -16.72
C VAL A 219 2.26 15.37 -16.13
N THR A 220 1.49 14.31 -16.01
CA THR A 220 1.98 13.04 -15.44
C THR A 220 1.44 11.84 -16.20
N ILE A 221 2.17 10.73 -16.16
CA ILE A 221 1.70 9.45 -16.71
C ILE A 221 1.27 8.57 -15.54
N VAL A 222 0.01 8.16 -15.55
CA VAL A 222 -0.61 7.38 -14.46
C VAL A 222 -1.51 6.28 -15.05
N PRO A 223 -1.83 5.22 -14.29
CA PRO A 223 -2.88 4.28 -14.65
C PRO A 223 -4.24 4.97 -14.81
N ALA A 224 -4.96 4.65 -15.88
CA ALA A 224 -6.23 5.30 -16.23
C ALA A 224 -7.28 5.34 -15.11
N PRO A 225 -7.50 4.26 -14.32
CA PRO A 225 -8.49 4.29 -13.24
C PRO A 225 -8.18 5.30 -12.13
N LEU A 226 -6.92 5.69 -11.94
CA LEU A 226 -6.54 6.68 -10.92
C LEU A 226 -6.95 8.09 -11.29
N VAL A 227 -6.98 8.43 -12.58
CA VAL A 227 -7.35 9.76 -13.05
C VAL A 227 -8.85 9.91 -13.31
N ALA A 228 -9.57 8.82 -13.51
CA ALA A 228 -10.99 8.83 -13.88
C ALA A 228 -11.90 9.56 -12.86
N ALA A 229 -11.52 9.55 -11.57
CA ALA A 229 -12.26 10.25 -10.50
C ALA A 229 -11.86 11.73 -10.32
N ARG A 230 -10.90 12.26 -11.09
CA ARG A 230 -10.32 13.59 -10.93
C ARG A 230 -10.93 14.59 -11.90
N HIS A 231 -11.99 15.28 -11.52
CA HIS A 231 -12.74 16.21 -12.39
C HIS A 231 -11.96 17.42 -12.92
N ARG A 232 -10.84 17.78 -12.26
CA ARG A 232 -9.97 18.89 -12.69
C ARG A 232 -8.89 18.48 -13.67
N LEU A 233 -8.74 17.17 -13.89
CA LEU A 233 -7.80 16.61 -14.84
C LEU A 233 -8.55 16.09 -16.07
N ALA A 234 -7.92 16.24 -17.21
CA ALA A 234 -8.21 15.50 -18.43
C ALA A 234 -7.12 14.45 -18.64
N TRP A 235 -7.38 13.48 -19.46
CA TRP A 235 -6.40 12.47 -19.82
C TRP A 235 -6.50 12.07 -21.29
N ARG A 236 -5.39 11.55 -21.81
CA ARG A 236 -5.30 10.99 -23.17
C ARG A 236 -4.48 9.70 -23.19
N ALA A 237 -4.79 8.84 -24.15
CA ALA A 237 -3.96 7.68 -24.41
C ALA A 237 -2.54 8.12 -24.78
N LEU A 238 -1.54 7.36 -24.35
CA LEU A 238 -0.16 7.56 -24.77
C LEU A 238 0.00 7.19 -26.26
N PRO A 239 0.90 7.84 -26.98
CA PRO A 239 1.17 7.49 -28.37
C PRO A 239 1.82 6.10 -28.47
N GLY A 240 1.52 5.37 -29.53
CA GLY A 240 2.04 4.02 -29.79
C GLY A 240 1.19 2.92 -29.19
N GLN A 241 1.82 1.81 -28.82
CA GLN A 241 1.11 0.69 -28.20
C GLN A 241 0.76 1.01 -26.73
N PRO A 242 -0.45 0.64 -26.26
CA PRO A 242 -0.84 0.84 -24.88
C PRO A 242 0.14 0.17 -23.91
N LEU A 243 0.66 0.92 -22.95
CA LEU A 243 1.46 0.37 -21.88
C LEU A 243 0.50 -0.17 -20.82
N MET A 244 0.52 -1.49 -20.63
CA MET A 244 -0.42 -2.20 -19.75
C MET A 244 0.21 -2.56 -18.42
N ARG A 245 -0.62 -2.64 -17.37
CA ARG A 245 -0.29 -3.31 -16.11
C ARG A 245 -1.49 -4.14 -15.63
N ARG A 246 -1.23 -5.08 -14.74
CA ARG A 246 -2.26 -5.90 -14.10
C ARG A 246 -2.31 -5.62 -12.61
N VAL A 247 -3.53 -5.45 -12.09
CA VAL A 247 -3.82 -5.32 -10.66
C VAL A 247 -4.62 -6.52 -10.23
N GLY A 248 -4.30 -7.08 -9.07
CA GLY A 248 -4.94 -8.31 -8.61
C GLY A 248 -4.58 -8.65 -7.17
N ILE A 249 -4.86 -9.89 -6.81
CA ILE A 249 -4.60 -10.43 -5.48
C ILE A 249 -3.21 -11.06 -5.47
N CYS A 250 -2.32 -10.52 -4.63
CA CYS A 250 -1.07 -11.15 -4.22
C CYS A 250 -1.29 -11.92 -2.92
N TYR A 251 -0.80 -13.13 -2.81
CA TYR A 251 -0.95 -13.99 -1.63
C TYR A 251 0.17 -15.00 -1.52
N ALA A 252 0.64 -15.26 -0.31
CA ALA A 252 1.57 -16.34 -0.04
C ALA A 252 0.86 -17.70 -0.13
N VAL A 253 1.59 -18.77 -0.52
CA VAL A 253 1.03 -20.13 -0.61
C VAL A 253 0.37 -20.55 0.72
N GLN A 254 0.99 -20.20 1.85
CA GLN A 254 0.47 -20.50 3.18
C GLN A 254 -0.86 -19.81 3.51
N ALA A 255 -1.16 -18.70 2.87
CA ALA A 255 -2.42 -17.97 3.07
C ALA A 255 -3.64 -18.79 2.62
N GLN A 256 -3.45 -19.76 1.71
CA GLN A 256 -4.51 -20.68 1.28
C GLN A 256 -5.01 -21.61 2.40
N ALA A 257 -4.27 -21.75 3.50
CA ALA A 257 -4.75 -22.45 4.70
C ALA A 257 -5.89 -21.68 5.41
N ASN A 258 -6.07 -20.38 5.12
CA ASN A 258 -7.23 -19.63 5.58
C ASN A 258 -8.45 -19.94 4.68
N PRO A 259 -9.55 -20.53 5.21
CA PRO A 259 -10.72 -20.90 4.41
C PRO A 259 -11.38 -19.71 3.69
N ALA A 260 -11.23 -18.47 4.21
CA ALA A 260 -11.72 -17.28 3.55
C ALA A 260 -10.92 -16.97 2.28
N VAL A 261 -9.59 -17.11 2.35
CA VAL A 261 -8.68 -16.93 1.21
C VAL A 261 -8.95 -17.99 0.14
N GLU A 262 -8.98 -19.26 0.53
CA GLU A 262 -9.23 -20.38 -0.39
C GLU A 262 -10.52 -20.17 -1.19
N ARG A 263 -11.64 -19.88 -0.50
CA ARG A 263 -12.94 -19.62 -1.14
C ARG A 263 -12.90 -18.39 -2.06
N LEU A 264 -12.25 -17.31 -1.64
CA LEU A 264 -12.09 -16.10 -2.43
C LEU A 264 -11.34 -16.38 -3.73
N LEU A 265 -10.21 -17.05 -3.63
CA LEU A 265 -9.38 -17.41 -4.79
C LEU A 265 -10.15 -18.33 -5.74
N ALA A 266 -10.84 -19.35 -5.23
CA ALA A 266 -11.68 -20.23 -6.03
C ALA A 266 -12.78 -19.46 -6.79
N HIS A 267 -13.44 -18.50 -6.13
CA HIS A 267 -14.46 -17.67 -6.74
C HIS A 267 -13.93 -16.88 -7.94
N PHE A 268 -12.80 -16.18 -7.78
CA PHE A 268 -12.23 -15.35 -8.85
C PHE A 268 -11.49 -16.16 -9.93
N SER A 269 -11.03 -17.39 -9.62
CA SER A 269 -10.39 -18.26 -10.63
C SER A 269 -11.37 -18.78 -11.68
N HIS A 270 -12.66 -18.89 -11.35
CA HIS A 270 -13.70 -19.39 -12.24
C HIS A 270 -14.56 -18.27 -12.85
N GLY A 271 -14.38 -17.02 -12.40
CA GLY A 271 -15.12 -15.86 -12.88
C GLY A 271 -14.38 -15.10 -13.99
N ALA A 272 -15.11 -14.36 -14.82
CA ALA A 272 -14.52 -13.40 -15.73
C ALA A 272 -13.78 -12.31 -14.92
N PRO A 273 -12.65 -11.76 -15.42
CA PRO A 273 -11.98 -10.65 -14.76
C PRO A 273 -12.99 -9.52 -14.52
N LEU A 274 -12.89 -8.88 -13.34
CA LEU A 274 -13.73 -7.75 -12.99
C LEU A 274 -13.50 -6.67 -14.04
N ARG A 275 -14.54 -6.32 -14.82
CA ARG A 275 -14.40 -5.33 -15.90
C ARG A 275 -14.18 -3.95 -15.29
N THR A 276 -13.10 -3.29 -15.68
CA THR A 276 -12.98 -1.84 -15.52
C THR A 276 -14.00 -1.20 -16.46
N SER A 277 -15.03 -0.59 -15.88
CA SER A 277 -16.01 0.26 -16.61
C SER A 277 -15.43 1.65 -16.82
#